data_2fe3f8e98928a1b646e3acc4fded9827
#
_entry.id   2fe3f8e98928a1b646e3acc4fded9827
#
_cell.length_a   1.000
_cell.length_b   1.000
_cell.length_c   1.000
_cell.angle_alpha   90.00
_cell.angle_beta   90.00
_cell.angle_gamma   90.00
#
_symmetry.space_group_name_H-M   'P 1'
#
loop_
_entity.id
_entity.type
_entity.pdbx_description
1 polymer ?
#
loop_
_entity_poly.entity_id
_entity_poly.type
_entity_poly.pdbx_seq_one_letter_code
_entity_poly.pdbx_strand_id
1 'polypeptide(L)'
;MTLDPVLARIDADLPVAIDRLFGLLRIPSISTDPAFKADCDRAADWLVEDLRSIGVEASKRPTPGHPMVVGHVDGEGPHLLFYGHYDVQPVDPLDLWDAPPFEPRIEDTPNGKVMRGRGTSDDKGQLMTFIEACRAWKAVHGKLPCKITFFLEGEEESGSPSLIPFMEKNAAELKSDIALICDTSMVSPGVPSIASQLRGMLKDEFTLTGPRIDLHSGHYGGPALNPLAEIARIVAALHDDQGRVTVPGFYEGVYEISDNLRAQWGACGFDEETYLNSVGFTQSHGEAGYSTLELQWARPTLEINGLWGGYQGAGSKTVIPSKAHCKFTCRLVGDQDPDALRDRIRAHVESLLRPDCKIKWDTDLEGSPAPVMNTERPEFEQARKALSDEWSREAVLVGMGGSIPIAGFFKSVLGMDAMLIGFANDDDAIHSPNEKYDVESFHKGIRSWARILAELSA
;
A
#
# COMPACT_ATOMS: atom_id res chain seq x y z
N MET A 1 2.93 23.10 -24.80
CA MET A 1 2.54 24.13 -23.77
C MET A 1 3.76 24.41 -22.89
N THR A 2 3.92 25.66 -22.39
CA THR A 2 5.09 26.00 -21.53
C THR A 2 4.81 25.70 -20.07
N LEU A 3 5.77 25.11 -19.37
CA LEU A 3 5.65 24.68 -17.98
C LEU A 3 5.84 25.82 -16.97
N ASP A 4 6.83 26.72 -17.17
CA ASP A 4 7.20 27.74 -16.17
C ASP A 4 6.02 28.61 -15.68
N PRO A 5 5.09 29.10 -16.54
CA PRO A 5 3.94 29.83 -16.05
C PRO A 5 2.98 28.99 -15.18
N VAL A 6 2.94 27.67 -15.40
CA VAL A 6 2.12 26.74 -14.59
C VAL A 6 2.74 26.60 -13.19
N LEU A 7 4.07 26.44 -13.11
CA LEU A 7 4.79 26.36 -11.83
C LEU A 7 4.63 27.67 -11.05
N ALA A 8 4.78 28.82 -11.70
CA ALA A 8 4.56 30.13 -11.06
C ALA A 8 3.11 30.30 -10.57
N ARG A 9 2.15 29.73 -11.29
CA ARG A 9 0.74 29.72 -10.87
C ARG A 9 0.53 28.84 -9.64
N ILE A 10 1.14 27.66 -9.58
CA ILE A 10 1.10 26.77 -8.42
C ILE A 10 1.67 27.47 -7.18
N ASP A 11 2.82 28.14 -7.31
CA ASP A 11 3.46 28.85 -6.22
C ASP A 11 2.56 29.98 -5.66
N ALA A 12 1.90 30.73 -6.55
CA ALA A 12 0.98 31.81 -6.17
C ALA A 12 -0.31 31.31 -5.51
N ASP A 13 -0.82 30.16 -5.96
CA ASP A 13 -2.10 29.61 -5.51
C ASP A 13 -1.99 28.66 -4.31
N LEU A 14 -0.78 28.37 -3.80
CA LEU A 14 -0.57 27.41 -2.71
C LEU A 14 -1.49 27.63 -1.50
N PRO A 15 -1.67 28.86 -0.98
CA PRO A 15 -2.59 29.07 0.15
C PRO A 15 -4.03 28.65 -0.17
N VAL A 16 -4.50 28.94 -1.39
CA VAL A 16 -5.87 28.58 -1.82
C VAL A 16 -6.01 27.10 -2.08
N ALA A 17 -4.94 26.43 -2.55
CA ALA A 17 -4.90 24.98 -2.70
C ALA A 17 -5.01 24.28 -1.34
N ILE A 18 -4.32 24.78 -0.31
CA ILE A 18 -4.42 24.29 1.07
C ILE A 18 -5.84 24.48 1.61
N ASP A 19 -6.45 25.64 1.37
CA ASP A 19 -7.84 25.90 1.81
C ASP A 19 -8.85 24.93 1.16
N ARG A 20 -8.65 24.56 -0.12
CA ARG A 20 -9.48 23.54 -0.79
C ARG A 20 -9.26 22.15 -0.18
N LEU A 21 -8.01 21.75 0.03
CA LEU A 21 -7.71 20.50 0.74
C LEU A 21 -8.40 20.48 2.12
N PHE A 22 -8.31 21.55 2.88
CA PHE A 22 -8.97 21.66 4.19
C PHE A 22 -10.51 21.56 4.08
N GLY A 23 -11.08 22.03 2.97
CA GLY A 23 -12.49 21.82 2.68
C GLY A 23 -12.88 20.33 2.58
N LEU A 24 -12.06 19.54 1.90
CA LEU A 24 -12.26 18.09 1.78
C LEU A 24 -11.95 17.34 3.09
N LEU A 25 -10.91 17.75 3.82
CA LEU A 25 -10.51 17.12 5.09
C LEU A 25 -11.56 17.28 6.20
N ARG A 26 -12.37 18.35 6.18
CA ARG A 26 -13.47 18.54 7.13
C ARG A 26 -14.61 17.55 6.96
N ILE A 27 -14.62 16.75 5.92
CA ILE A 27 -15.63 15.73 5.68
C ILE A 27 -15.10 14.39 6.24
N PRO A 28 -15.68 13.83 7.31
CA PRO A 28 -15.18 12.61 7.95
C PRO A 28 -15.63 11.36 7.18
N SER A 29 -15.05 11.15 6.01
CA SER A 29 -15.41 10.04 5.12
C SER A 29 -14.79 8.69 5.57
N ILE A 30 -15.12 8.26 6.78
CA ILE A 30 -14.67 6.96 7.33
C ILE A 30 -15.48 5.83 6.69
N SER A 31 -14.87 5.07 5.80
CA SER A 31 -15.56 4.03 5.01
C SER A 31 -15.92 2.79 5.80
N THR A 32 -15.14 2.46 6.83
CA THR A 32 -15.30 1.25 7.64
C THR A 32 -16.48 1.33 8.61
N ASP A 33 -17.01 2.53 8.92
CA ASP A 33 -18.11 2.71 9.86
C ASP A 33 -19.39 3.18 9.14
N PRO A 34 -20.48 2.39 9.17
CA PRO A 34 -21.73 2.75 8.53
C PRO A 34 -22.34 4.09 9.00
N ALA A 35 -21.97 4.60 10.17
CA ALA A 35 -22.41 5.89 10.67
C ALA A 35 -21.95 7.05 9.78
N PHE A 36 -20.81 6.90 9.09
CA PHE A 36 -20.22 7.91 8.21
C PHE A 36 -20.56 7.73 6.72
N LYS A 37 -21.50 6.83 6.39
CA LYS A 37 -21.89 6.59 5.00
C LYS A 37 -22.32 7.87 4.27
N ALA A 38 -23.07 8.75 4.94
CA ALA A 38 -23.49 10.03 4.37
C ALA A 38 -22.31 10.99 4.16
N ASP A 39 -21.25 10.87 4.94
CA ASP A 39 -20.05 11.67 4.82
C ASP A 39 -19.18 11.20 3.64
N CYS A 40 -19.07 9.91 3.43
CA CYS A 40 -18.43 9.36 2.21
C CYS A 40 -19.16 9.85 0.95
N ASP A 41 -20.50 9.85 0.98
CA ASP A 41 -21.30 10.36 -0.14
C ASP A 41 -21.11 11.87 -0.36
N ARG A 42 -20.97 12.67 0.72
CA ARG A 42 -20.66 14.11 0.64
C ARG A 42 -19.24 14.37 0.11
N ALA A 43 -18.25 13.55 0.51
CA ALA A 43 -16.88 13.66 -0.02
C ALA A 43 -16.84 13.41 -1.53
N ALA A 44 -17.57 12.40 -2.00
CA ALA A 44 -17.73 12.14 -3.43
C ALA A 44 -18.41 13.33 -4.16
N ASP A 45 -19.47 13.90 -3.60
CA ASP A 45 -20.14 15.09 -4.18
C ASP A 45 -19.18 16.28 -4.23
N TRP A 46 -18.42 16.53 -3.16
CA TRP A 46 -17.42 17.60 -3.11
C TRP A 46 -16.38 17.45 -4.23
N LEU A 47 -15.84 16.24 -4.43
CA LEU A 47 -14.88 15.97 -5.48
C LEU A 47 -15.47 16.16 -6.88
N VAL A 48 -16.70 15.72 -7.11
CA VAL A 48 -17.40 15.96 -8.37
C VAL A 48 -17.53 17.45 -8.68
N GLU A 49 -17.91 18.26 -7.67
CA GLU A 49 -18.04 19.71 -7.83
C GLU A 49 -16.66 20.36 -8.07
N ASP A 50 -15.64 19.97 -7.33
CA ASP A 50 -14.30 20.51 -7.47
C ASP A 50 -13.70 20.18 -8.86
N LEU A 51 -13.80 18.94 -9.32
CA LEU A 51 -13.38 18.52 -10.65
C LEU A 51 -14.13 19.27 -11.76
N ARG A 52 -15.45 19.45 -11.63
CA ARG A 52 -16.26 20.25 -12.56
C ARG A 52 -15.82 21.71 -12.62
N SER A 53 -15.35 22.28 -11.50
CA SER A 53 -14.87 23.66 -11.43
C SER A 53 -13.66 23.93 -12.33
N ILE A 54 -12.92 22.89 -12.69
CA ILE A 54 -11.80 22.94 -13.64
C ILE A 54 -12.13 22.37 -15.04
N GLY A 55 -13.40 22.13 -15.29
CA GLY A 55 -13.90 21.67 -16.61
C GLY A 55 -13.68 20.20 -16.88
N VAL A 56 -13.61 19.35 -15.83
CA VAL A 56 -13.68 17.90 -15.95
C VAL A 56 -15.14 17.47 -16.01
N GLU A 57 -15.49 16.57 -16.90
CA GLU A 57 -16.82 15.94 -16.96
C GLU A 57 -16.90 14.84 -15.88
N ALA A 58 -17.10 15.27 -14.63
CA ALA A 58 -17.11 14.38 -13.48
C ALA A 58 -18.53 13.96 -13.08
N SER A 59 -18.66 12.74 -12.56
CA SER A 59 -19.91 12.20 -12.04
C SER A 59 -19.69 11.19 -10.92
N LYS A 60 -20.59 11.20 -9.96
CA LYS A 60 -20.68 10.20 -8.90
C LYS A 60 -21.37 8.94 -9.47
N ARG A 61 -20.73 7.79 -9.33
CA ARG A 61 -21.17 6.49 -9.83
C ARG A 61 -21.52 5.58 -8.66
N PRO A 62 -22.77 5.13 -8.55
CA PRO A 62 -23.20 4.29 -7.43
C PRO A 62 -22.55 2.90 -7.50
N THR A 63 -22.21 2.39 -6.33
CA THR A 63 -21.75 1.02 -6.08
C THR A 63 -22.62 0.38 -4.98
N PRO A 64 -22.47 -0.91 -4.68
CA PRO A 64 -23.11 -1.52 -3.50
C PRO A 64 -22.66 -0.90 -2.17
N GLY A 65 -21.42 -0.41 -2.10
CA GLY A 65 -20.82 0.27 -0.94
C GLY A 65 -20.81 1.78 -1.06
N HIS A 66 -19.59 2.37 -1.11
CA HIS A 66 -19.42 3.80 -1.32
C HIS A 66 -19.24 4.13 -2.81
N PRO A 67 -19.69 5.30 -3.29
CA PRO A 67 -19.68 5.61 -4.72
C PRO A 67 -18.26 5.81 -5.27
N MET A 68 -18.05 5.49 -6.54
CA MET A 68 -16.88 5.93 -7.29
C MET A 68 -17.11 7.34 -7.86
N VAL A 69 -16.05 8.14 -7.96
CA VAL A 69 -16.06 9.38 -8.74
C VAL A 69 -15.27 9.14 -10.03
N VAL A 70 -15.93 9.29 -11.16
CA VAL A 70 -15.31 9.16 -12.49
C VAL A 70 -15.44 10.48 -13.22
N GLY A 71 -14.30 10.95 -13.74
CA GLY A 71 -14.25 12.21 -14.49
C GLY A 71 -13.36 12.10 -15.70
N HIS A 72 -13.74 12.81 -16.80
CA HIS A 72 -12.97 12.81 -18.05
C HIS A 72 -12.66 14.23 -18.47
N VAL A 73 -11.46 14.43 -18.96
CA VAL A 73 -11.05 15.69 -19.57
C VAL A 73 -10.10 15.44 -20.72
N ASP A 74 -10.33 16.13 -21.83
CA ASP A 74 -9.49 16.02 -23.02
C ASP A 74 -8.14 16.75 -22.85
N GLY A 75 -7.13 16.24 -23.55
CA GLY A 75 -5.78 16.78 -23.67
C GLY A 75 -5.11 16.35 -24.97
N GLU A 76 -3.92 16.87 -25.25
CA GLU A 76 -3.20 16.64 -26.51
C GLU A 76 -2.29 15.40 -26.49
N GLY A 77 -1.78 15.03 -25.31
CA GLY A 77 -0.85 13.90 -25.09
C GLY A 77 -1.57 12.56 -24.84
N PRO A 78 -0.85 11.62 -24.21
CA PRO A 78 -1.36 10.29 -23.90
C PRO A 78 -2.60 10.35 -22.98
N HIS A 79 -3.36 9.26 -22.99
CA HIS A 79 -4.49 9.07 -22.10
C HIS A 79 -4.02 8.46 -20.79
N LEU A 80 -4.10 9.21 -19.70
CA LEU A 80 -3.72 8.80 -18.34
C LEU A 80 -4.96 8.51 -17.52
N LEU A 81 -4.90 7.46 -16.68
CA LEU A 81 -5.88 7.26 -15.62
C LEU A 81 -5.23 7.68 -14.30
N PHE A 82 -5.82 8.62 -13.60
CA PHE A 82 -5.41 8.99 -12.26
C PHE A 82 -6.31 8.32 -11.23
N TYR A 83 -5.68 7.61 -10.29
CA TYR A 83 -6.34 6.95 -9.17
C TYR A 83 -5.88 7.53 -7.84
N GLY A 84 -6.82 7.66 -6.91
CA GLY A 84 -6.65 7.98 -5.51
C GLY A 84 -7.93 7.62 -4.75
N HIS A 85 -7.89 7.68 -3.42
CA HIS A 85 -9.07 7.43 -2.61
C HIS A 85 -9.44 8.63 -1.72
N TYR A 86 -10.72 8.74 -1.40
CA TYR A 86 -11.24 9.86 -0.62
C TYR A 86 -11.80 9.44 0.75
N ASP A 87 -11.85 8.15 1.02
CA ASP A 87 -12.15 7.64 2.34
C ASP A 87 -10.92 7.68 3.24
N VAL A 88 -11.14 7.51 4.52
CA VAL A 88 -10.09 7.61 5.55
C VAL A 88 -10.32 6.58 6.65
N GLN A 89 -9.26 6.21 7.35
CA GLN A 89 -9.30 5.37 8.55
C GLN A 89 -10.08 6.01 9.71
N PRO A 90 -10.66 5.18 10.61
CA PRO A 90 -11.17 5.62 11.89
C PRO A 90 -10.16 6.45 12.68
N VAL A 91 -10.67 7.29 13.55
CA VAL A 91 -9.84 8.23 14.33
C VAL A 91 -9.59 7.77 15.77
N ASP A 92 -10.06 6.59 16.13
CA ASP A 92 -9.86 6.04 17.47
C ASP A 92 -8.38 5.64 17.71
N PRO A 93 -7.85 5.84 18.93
CA PRO A 93 -8.52 6.46 20.07
C PRO A 93 -8.45 8.01 20.04
N LEU A 94 -9.60 8.67 20.20
CA LEU A 94 -9.71 10.14 20.10
C LEU A 94 -8.92 10.90 21.15
N ASP A 95 -8.69 10.31 22.32
CA ASP A 95 -7.95 10.92 23.43
C ASP A 95 -6.43 11.06 23.18
N LEU A 96 -5.92 10.45 22.11
CA LEU A 96 -4.53 10.60 21.65
C LEU A 96 -4.34 11.70 20.59
N TRP A 97 -5.44 12.35 20.15
CA TRP A 97 -5.33 13.47 19.22
C TRP A 97 -5.14 14.79 19.99
N ASP A 98 -4.15 15.58 19.58
CA ASP A 98 -3.87 16.90 20.16
C ASP A 98 -4.97 17.94 19.85
N ALA A 99 -5.74 17.72 18.79
CA ALA A 99 -6.91 18.51 18.40
C ALA A 99 -7.86 17.66 17.56
N PRO A 100 -9.13 18.10 17.35
CA PRO A 100 -10.12 17.32 16.59
C PRO A 100 -9.61 16.90 15.21
N PRO A 101 -9.67 15.60 14.86
CA PRO A 101 -9.04 15.06 13.66
C PRO A 101 -9.57 15.62 12.34
N PHE A 102 -10.81 16.08 12.29
CA PHE A 102 -11.46 16.69 11.12
C PHE A 102 -11.52 18.23 11.17
N GLU A 103 -10.72 18.84 12.04
CA GLU A 103 -10.44 20.28 12.06
C GLU A 103 -9.00 20.52 11.60
N PRO A 104 -8.72 20.42 10.27
CA PRO A 104 -7.36 20.50 9.76
C PRO A 104 -6.75 21.86 10.06
N ARG A 105 -5.46 21.87 10.37
CA ARG A 105 -4.69 23.06 10.74
C ARG A 105 -3.26 23.00 10.24
N ILE A 106 -2.62 24.15 10.10
CA ILE A 106 -1.18 24.25 9.87
C ILE A 106 -0.47 24.42 11.21
N GLU A 107 0.60 23.68 11.40
CA GLU A 107 1.49 23.79 12.55
C GLU A 107 2.93 24.04 12.10
N ASP A 108 3.64 24.87 12.86
CA ASP A 108 5.08 25.05 12.67
C ASP A 108 5.83 23.96 13.45
N THR A 109 6.77 23.29 12.79
CA THR A 109 7.64 22.28 13.39
C THR A 109 9.11 22.67 13.17
N PRO A 110 10.07 22.03 13.87
CA PRO A 110 11.49 22.25 13.62
C PRO A 110 11.92 21.94 12.16
N ASN A 111 11.18 21.05 11.48
CA ASN A 111 11.47 20.61 10.11
C ASN A 111 10.66 21.36 9.03
N GLY A 112 9.85 22.35 9.41
CA GLY A 112 9.00 23.08 8.48
C GLY A 112 7.53 23.10 8.92
N LYS A 113 6.65 23.52 8.02
CA LYS A 113 5.20 23.56 8.27
C LYS A 113 4.56 22.24 7.89
N VAL A 114 3.64 21.79 8.75
CA VAL A 114 2.85 20.58 8.49
C VAL A 114 1.35 20.92 8.53
N MET A 115 0.58 20.18 7.76
CA MET A 115 -0.89 20.14 7.84
C MET A 115 -1.25 18.96 8.72
N ARG A 116 -2.06 19.14 9.77
CA ARG A 116 -2.52 18.07 10.65
C ARG A 116 -4.01 17.84 10.52
N GLY A 117 -4.38 16.56 10.55
CA GLY A 117 -5.75 16.09 10.49
C GLY A 117 -5.81 14.72 9.84
N ARG A 118 -6.88 13.96 10.04
CA ARG A 118 -7.09 12.67 9.39
C ARG A 118 -7.28 12.85 7.88
N GLY A 119 -6.54 12.04 7.07
CA GLY A 119 -6.56 12.10 5.61
C GLY A 119 -5.62 13.16 5.02
N THR A 120 -4.79 13.82 5.85
CA THR A 120 -3.85 14.84 5.33
C THR A 120 -2.78 14.23 4.43
N SER A 121 -2.31 13.02 4.74
CA SER A 121 -1.34 12.27 3.96
C SER A 121 -2.02 11.10 3.22
N ASP A 122 -2.94 10.42 3.86
CA ASP A 122 -3.60 9.21 3.37
C ASP A 122 -5.11 9.40 3.20
N ASP A 123 -5.59 9.61 2.00
CA ASP A 123 -4.95 9.92 0.71
C ASP A 123 -5.42 11.26 0.14
N LYS A 124 -6.35 11.96 0.85
CA LYS A 124 -6.95 13.23 0.39
C LYS A 124 -5.90 14.29 0.06
N GLY A 125 -4.83 14.39 0.87
CA GLY A 125 -3.76 15.33 0.61
C GLY A 125 -3.00 15.00 -0.66
N GLN A 126 -2.62 13.75 -0.86
CA GLN A 126 -1.91 13.30 -2.05
C GLN A 126 -2.79 13.40 -3.30
N LEU A 127 -4.04 12.91 -3.22
CA LEU A 127 -5.04 13.04 -4.29
C LEU A 127 -5.19 14.49 -4.76
N MET A 128 -5.26 15.45 -3.85
CA MET A 128 -5.38 16.86 -4.18
C MET A 128 -4.14 17.43 -4.88
N THR A 129 -2.95 16.85 -4.70
CA THR A 129 -1.76 17.33 -5.43
C THR A 129 -1.93 17.20 -6.94
N PHE A 130 -2.51 16.11 -7.42
CA PHE A 130 -2.76 15.92 -8.85
C PHE A 130 -3.88 16.83 -9.37
N ILE A 131 -4.96 16.98 -8.62
CA ILE A 131 -6.09 17.86 -9.01
C ILE A 131 -5.62 19.31 -9.12
N GLU A 132 -4.80 19.78 -8.18
CA GLU A 132 -4.27 21.15 -8.18
C GLU A 132 -3.26 21.39 -9.33
N ALA A 133 -2.47 20.39 -9.70
CA ALA A 133 -1.62 20.46 -10.91
C ALA A 133 -2.48 20.62 -12.17
N CYS A 134 -3.55 19.85 -12.31
CA CYS A 134 -4.51 19.98 -13.41
C CYS A 134 -5.18 21.36 -13.41
N ARG A 135 -5.57 21.86 -12.25
CA ARG A 135 -6.14 23.20 -12.06
C ARG A 135 -5.19 24.30 -12.58
N ALA A 136 -3.92 24.23 -12.22
CA ALA A 136 -2.92 25.20 -12.67
C ALA A 136 -2.73 25.17 -14.21
N TRP A 137 -2.65 23.97 -14.80
CA TRP A 137 -2.58 23.82 -16.26
C TRP A 137 -3.81 24.44 -16.96
N LYS A 138 -5.00 24.14 -16.48
CA LYS A 138 -6.25 24.72 -17.00
C LYS A 138 -6.30 26.23 -16.84
N ALA A 139 -5.87 26.77 -15.71
CA ALA A 139 -5.85 28.20 -15.44
C ALA A 139 -4.91 28.97 -16.38
N VAL A 140 -3.77 28.39 -16.73
CA VAL A 140 -2.75 29.04 -17.57
C VAL A 140 -3.03 28.84 -19.06
N HIS A 141 -3.40 27.62 -19.47
CA HIS A 141 -3.48 27.25 -20.90
C HIS A 141 -4.91 26.97 -21.39
N GLY A 142 -5.91 26.94 -20.51
CA GLY A 142 -7.29 26.60 -20.84
C GLY A 142 -7.53 25.10 -21.12
N LYS A 143 -6.49 24.30 -21.18
CA LYS A 143 -6.52 22.84 -21.49
C LYS A 143 -5.42 22.10 -20.74
N LEU A 144 -5.53 20.77 -20.69
CA LEU A 144 -4.48 19.90 -20.13
C LEU A 144 -3.51 19.41 -21.20
N PRO A 145 -2.26 19.10 -20.83
CA PRO A 145 -1.29 18.52 -21.75
C PRO A 145 -1.59 17.06 -22.12
N CYS A 146 -2.25 16.32 -21.26
CA CYS A 146 -2.64 14.93 -21.44
C CYS A 146 -4.15 14.77 -21.34
N LYS A 147 -4.72 13.78 -22.00
CA LYS A 147 -6.08 13.31 -21.73
C LYS A 147 -6.11 12.59 -20.39
N ILE A 148 -7.06 12.89 -19.52
CA ILE A 148 -7.10 12.32 -18.16
C ILE A 148 -8.48 11.73 -17.87
N THR A 149 -8.47 10.51 -17.35
CA THR A 149 -9.59 9.90 -16.64
C THR A 149 -9.27 9.90 -15.14
N PHE A 150 -10.07 10.58 -14.34
CA PHE A 150 -10.06 10.47 -12.87
C PHE A 150 -10.90 9.27 -12.48
N PHE A 151 -10.33 8.44 -11.61
CA PHE A 151 -10.99 7.28 -11.03
C PHE A 151 -10.71 7.26 -9.53
N LEU A 152 -11.65 7.79 -8.74
CA LEU A 152 -11.48 7.99 -7.31
C LEU A 152 -12.46 7.12 -6.55
N GLU A 153 -11.96 6.35 -5.58
CA GLU A 153 -12.79 5.45 -4.78
C GLU A 153 -13.00 5.93 -3.34
N GLY A 154 -13.97 5.34 -2.66
CA GLY A 154 -14.31 5.63 -1.28
C GLY A 154 -14.37 4.38 -0.40
N GLU A 155 -13.63 3.31 -0.74
CA GLU A 155 -13.62 2.03 -0.04
C GLU A 155 -12.21 1.45 0.10
N GLU A 156 -11.14 2.19 -0.20
CA GLU A 156 -9.78 1.68 -0.10
C GLU A 156 -9.49 1.16 1.30
N GLU A 157 -9.80 1.96 2.30
CA GLU A 157 -9.58 1.70 3.71
C GLU A 157 -10.47 0.57 4.29
N SER A 158 -11.48 0.17 3.54
CA SER A 158 -12.34 -0.99 3.87
C SER A 158 -12.12 -2.20 2.95
N GLY A 159 -11.03 -2.19 2.15
CA GLY A 159 -10.59 -3.29 1.29
C GLY A 159 -11.21 -3.32 -0.09
N SER A 160 -11.76 -2.19 -0.57
CA SER A 160 -12.20 -1.97 -1.97
C SER A 160 -13.20 -3.03 -2.52
N PRO A 161 -14.24 -3.44 -1.80
CA PRO A 161 -15.11 -4.53 -2.23
C PRO A 161 -15.85 -4.23 -3.55
N SER A 162 -16.11 -2.96 -3.86
CA SER A 162 -16.79 -2.54 -5.10
C SER A 162 -15.86 -2.31 -6.27
N LEU A 163 -14.54 -2.27 -6.07
CA LEU A 163 -13.55 -1.83 -7.05
C LEU A 163 -13.49 -2.75 -8.27
N ILE A 164 -13.20 -4.04 -8.05
CA ILE A 164 -13.05 -5.01 -9.16
C ILE A 164 -14.35 -5.12 -9.98
N PRO A 165 -15.53 -5.33 -9.36
CA PRO A 165 -16.79 -5.37 -10.12
C PRO A 165 -17.07 -4.08 -10.90
N PHE A 166 -16.69 -2.92 -10.37
CA PHE A 166 -16.83 -1.66 -11.04
C PHE A 166 -15.89 -1.55 -12.26
N MET A 167 -14.61 -1.92 -12.08
CA MET A 167 -13.61 -1.91 -13.17
C MET A 167 -14.00 -2.86 -14.31
N GLU A 168 -14.40 -4.08 -13.99
CA GLU A 168 -14.84 -5.06 -15.00
C GLU A 168 -16.03 -4.54 -15.82
N LYS A 169 -17.02 -3.96 -15.16
CA LYS A 169 -18.22 -3.41 -15.81
C LYS A 169 -17.91 -2.19 -16.68
N ASN A 170 -16.92 -1.38 -16.29
CA ASN A 170 -16.59 -0.11 -16.95
C ASN A 170 -15.21 -0.14 -17.62
N ALA A 171 -14.68 -1.33 -17.94
CA ALA A 171 -13.31 -1.49 -18.44
C ALA A 171 -13.03 -0.65 -19.69
N ALA A 172 -13.98 -0.56 -20.63
CA ALA A 172 -13.83 0.23 -21.85
C ALA A 172 -13.74 1.74 -21.60
N GLU A 173 -14.41 2.26 -20.56
CA GLU A 173 -14.38 3.67 -20.13
C GLU A 173 -13.08 4.00 -19.40
N LEU A 174 -12.60 3.08 -18.57
CA LEU A 174 -11.42 3.29 -17.71
C LEU A 174 -10.08 3.01 -18.40
N LYS A 175 -10.09 2.23 -19.49
CA LYS A 175 -8.87 1.85 -20.18
C LYS A 175 -8.13 3.07 -20.72
N SER A 176 -6.87 3.20 -20.32
CA SER A 176 -5.96 4.30 -20.66
C SER A 176 -4.58 3.73 -21.02
N ASP A 177 -3.62 4.57 -21.39
CA ASP A 177 -2.28 4.12 -21.78
C ASP A 177 -1.46 3.69 -20.56
N ILE A 178 -1.62 4.39 -19.44
CA ILE A 178 -0.99 4.10 -18.15
C ILE A 178 -1.83 4.66 -16.99
N ALA A 179 -1.78 3.99 -15.84
CA ALA A 179 -2.39 4.49 -14.61
C ALA A 179 -1.34 5.24 -13.75
N LEU A 180 -1.77 6.30 -13.08
CA LEU A 180 -1.01 7.05 -12.09
C LEU A 180 -1.71 6.88 -10.75
N ILE A 181 -1.00 6.36 -9.75
CA ILE A 181 -1.50 6.15 -8.40
C ILE A 181 -0.73 7.08 -7.47
N CYS A 182 -1.42 7.93 -6.70
CA CYS A 182 -0.80 8.87 -5.77
C CYS A 182 -1.15 8.51 -4.32
N ASP A 183 -0.69 7.36 -3.88
CA ASP A 183 -0.97 6.78 -2.57
C ASP A 183 0.26 6.00 -2.09
N THR A 184 1.41 6.68 -2.06
CA THR A 184 2.69 6.09 -1.65
C THR A 184 3.57 7.12 -0.94
N SER A 185 4.70 6.64 -0.39
CA SER A 185 5.69 7.47 0.31
C SER A 185 6.95 7.68 -0.54
N MET A 186 7.65 8.76 -0.26
CA MET A 186 9.05 8.92 -0.68
C MET A 186 9.92 7.90 0.07
N VAL A 187 11.06 7.51 -0.53
CA VAL A 187 11.98 6.55 0.09
C VAL A 187 12.70 7.12 1.32
N SER A 188 12.87 8.41 1.36
CA SER A 188 13.29 9.22 2.51
C SER A 188 12.89 10.68 2.27
N PRO A 189 12.85 11.53 3.31
CA PRO A 189 12.43 12.92 3.15
C PRO A 189 13.20 13.65 2.04
N GLY A 190 12.48 14.17 1.05
CA GLY A 190 13.03 14.89 -0.08
C GLY A 190 13.75 14.04 -1.13
N VAL A 191 13.66 12.70 -1.07
CA VAL A 191 14.12 11.79 -2.13
C VAL A 191 12.91 11.21 -2.85
N PRO A 192 12.54 11.76 -4.02
CA PRO A 192 11.37 11.31 -4.73
C PRO A 192 11.57 9.89 -5.26
N SER A 193 10.49 9.15 -5.30
CA SER A 193 10.53 7.75 -5.75
C SER A 193 9.34 7.38 -6.62
N ILE A 194 9.53 6.36 -7.45
CA ILE A 194 8.47 5.69 -8.19
C ILE A 194 8.47 4.24 -7.72
N ALA A 195 7.39 3.81 -7.09
CA ALA A 195 7.25 2.41 -6.74
C ALA A 195 6.90 1.60 -8.00
N SER A 196 7.80 0.70 -8.37
CA SER A 196 7.75 -0.10 -9.59
C SER A 196 7.40 -1.56 -9.34
N GLN A 197 7.37 -1.96 -8.07
CA GLN A 197 6.97 -3.30 -7.65
C GLN A 197 6.35 -3.24 -6.25
N LEU A 198 5.36 -4.06 -6.06
CA LEU A 198 4.68 -4.26 -4.79
C LEU A 198 4.77 -5.73 -4.42
N ARG A 199 4.64 -6.05 -3.15
CA ARG A 199 4.57 -7.45 -2.76
C ARG A 199 3.12 -7.95 -2.82
N GLY A 200 2.96 -9.15 -3.36
CA GLY A 200 1.73 -9.92 -3.23
C GLY A 200 1.56 -10.45 -1.80
N MET A 201 0.46 -11.11 -1.56
CA MET A 201 0.15 -11.69 -0.26
C MET A 201 -0.52 -13.05 -0.39
N LEU A 202 -0.13 -13.96 0.49
CA LEU A 202 -0.77 -15.25 0.72
C LEU A 202 -1.03 -15.36 2.22
N LYS A 203 -2.25 -15.77 2.59
CA LYS A 203 -2.63 -16.11 3.97
C LYS A 203 -2.99 -17.58 4.04
N ASP A 204 -2.65 -18.23 5.14
CA ASP A 204 -3.16 -19.57 5.42
C ASP A 204 -3.21 -19.85 6.92
N GLU A 205 -4.03 -20.83 7.29
CA GLU A 205 -4.23 -21.25 8.65
C GLU A 205 -4.40 -22.76 8.72
N PHE A 206 -3.81 -23.39 9.73
CA PHE A 206 -4.02 -24.80 9.97
C PHE A 206 -4.19 -25.15 11.44
N THR A 207 -4.92 -26.23 11.67
CA THR A 207 -5.10 -26.87 12.97
C THR A 207 -4.49 -28.25 12.96
N LEU A 208 -3.55 -28.50 13.89
CA LEU A 208 -3.06 -29.84 14.19
C LEU A 208 -3.93 -30.48 15.25
N THR A 209 -4.34 -31.74 15.02
CA THR A 209 -5.05 -32.57 15.98
C THR A 209 -4.21 -33.82 16.28
N GLY A 210 -3.89 -34.03 17.54
CA GLY A 210 -3.22 -35.25 18.03
C GLY A 210 -4.20 -36.18 18.75
N PRO A 211 -4.21 -36.24 20.10
CA PRO A 211 -5.12 -37.09 20.82
C PRO A 211 -6.59 -36.64 20.65
N ARG A 212 -7.54 -37.57 20.81
CA ARG A 212 -8.99 -37.29 20.68
C ARG A 212 -9.53 -36.30 21.74
N ILE A 213 -8.89 -36.23 22.89
CA ILE A 213 -9.24 -35.38 24.02
C ILE A 213 -7.96 -34.84 24.65
N ASP A 214 -8.07 -33.80 25.46
CA ASP A 214 -6.97 -33.33 26.29
C ASP A 214 -6.55 -34.43 27.29
N LEU A 215 -5.27 -34.63 27.45
CA LEU A 215 -4.71 -35.71 28.27
C LEU A 215 -3.97 -35.16 29.50
N HIS A 216 -3.99 -35.95 30.58
CA HIS A 216 -3.19 -35.67 31.75
C HIS A 216 -1.71 -35.92 31.45
N SER A 217 -0.87 -34.87 31.52
CA SER A 217 0.55 -34.95 31.14
C SER A 217 1.37 -35.91 32.01
N GLY A 218 0.99 -36.14 33.27
CA GLY A 218 1.63 -37.12 34.16
C GLY A 218 1.36 -38.56 33.74
N HIS A 219 0.23 -38.86 33.07
CA HIS A 219 -0.10 -40.21 32.64
C HIS A 219 0.35 -40.49 31.21
N TYR A 220 0.31 -39.46 30.33
CA TYR A 220 0.55 -39.61 28.89
C TYR A 220 1.80 -38.87 28.40
N GLY A 221 2.49 -38.09 29.27
CA GLY A 221 3.71 -37.45 28.93
C GLY A 221 4.80 -38.46 28.56
N GLY A 222 5.46 -38.26 27.44
CA GLY A 222 6.39 -39.23 26.85
C GLY A 222 5.75 -40.07 25.73
N PRO A 223 4.78 -40.94 25.98
CA PRO A 223 4.21 -41.78 24.91
C PRO A 223 3.24 -41.05 23.99
N ALA A 224 2.51 -40.01 24.44
CA ALA A 224 1.54 -39.32 23.62
C ALA A 224 2.19 -38.17 22.82
N LEU A 225 1.78 -38.04 21.56
CA LEU A 225 2.14 -36.87 20.74
C LEU A 225 1.47 -35.62 21.30
N ASN A 226 2.28 -34.57 21.52
CA ASN A 226 1.81 -33.26 21.92
C ASN A 226 1.71 -32.34 20.71
N PRO A 227 0.50 -31.92 20.26
CA PRO A 227 0.34 -31.03 19.11
C PRO A 227 1.06 -29.70 19.22
N LEU A 228 1.25 -29.13 20.44
CA LEU A 228 2.04 -27.91 20.63
C LEU A 228 3.52 -28.12 20.35
N ALA A 229 4.09 -29.23 20.77
CA ALA A 229 5.47 -29.57 20.46
C ALA A 229 5.65 -29.88 18.97
N GLU A 230 4.65 -30.51 18.35
CA GLU A 230 4.68 -30.83 16.94
C GLU A 230 4.59 -29.58 16.06
N ILE A 231 3.66 -28.66 16.34
CA ILE A 231 3.52 -27.42 15.59
C ILE A 231 4.75 -26.53 15.73
N ALA A 232 5.34 -26.44 16.91
CA ALA A 232 6.59 -25.70 17.13
C ALA A 232 7.74 -26.27 16.31
N ARG A 233 7.86 -27.61 16.21
CA ARG A 233 8.86 -28.28 15.39
C ARG A 233 8.65 -28.02 13.91
N ILE A 234 7.41 -28.07 13.43
CA ILE A 234 7.07 -27.78 12.03
C ILE A 234 7.40 -26.33 11.70
N VAL A 235 6.95 -25.38 12.50
CA VAL A 235 7.20 -23.95 12.29
C VAL A 235 8.71 -23.65 12.29
N ALA A 236 9.48 -24.21 13.23
CA ALA A 236 10.93 -24.04 13.25
C ALA A 236 11.63 -24.63 12.02
N ALA A 237 11.04 -25.62 11.37
CA ALA A 237 11.59 -26.23 10.16
C ALA A 237 11.26 -25.46 8.87
N LEU A 238 10.39 -24.43 8.92
CA LEU A 238 10.04 -23.63 7.74
C LEU A 238 11.15 -22.66 7.33
N HIS A 239 12.13 -22.40 8.20
CA HIS A 239 13.30 -21.57 7.90
C HIS A 239 14.58 -22.30 8.29
N ASP A 240 15.64 -22.03 7.56
CA ASP A 240 16.99 -22.46 7.92
C ASP A 240 17.75 -21.41 8.77
N ASP A 241 18.96 -21.73 9.17
CA ASP A 241 19.82 -20.85 9.98
C ASP A 241 20.29 -19.59 9.22
N GLN A 242 20.02 -19.48 7.92
CA GLN A 242 20.30 -18.32 7.08
C GLN A 242 19.03 -17.49 6.82
N GLY A 243 17.93 -17.80 7.50
CA GLY A 243 16.64 -17.12 7.29
C GLY A 243 15.92 -17.47 5.99
N ARG A 244 16.41 -18.46 5.22
CA ARG A 244 15.75 -18.91 3.99
C ARG A 244 14.56 -19.81 4.31
N VAL A 245 13.47 -19.61 3.60
CA VAL A 245 12.32 -20.51 3.65
C VAL A 245 12.69 -21.86 3.02
N THR A 246 12.46 -22.93 3.75
CA THR A 246 12.87 -24.31 3.37
C THR A 246 11.86 -25.03 2.48
N VAL A 247 10.69 -24.44 2.23
CA VAL A 247 9.65 -25.05 1.39
C VAL A 247 10.17 -25.24 -0.03
N PRO A 248 10.16 -26.45 -0.59
CA PRO A 248 10.64 -26.72 -1.94
C PRO A 248 9.87 -25.89 -2.98
N GLY A 249 10.62 -25.19 -3.85
CA GLY A 249 10.03 -24.33 -4.87
C GLY A 249 9.49 -23.01 -4.35
N PHE A 250 9.73 -22.63 -3.09
CA PHE A 250 9.27 -21.33 -2.52
C PHE A 250 9.78 -20.13 -3.33
N TYR A 251 10.99 -20.21 -3.86
CA TYR A 251 11.63 -19.12 -4.61
C TYR A 251 11.43 -19.20 -6.13
N GLU A 252 10.60 -20.11 -6.64
CA GLU A 252 10.24 -20.11 -8.06
C GLU A 252 9.46 -18.84 -8.41
N GLY A 253 9.86 -18.18 -9.51
CA GLY A 253 9.25 -16.90 -9.95
C GLY A 253 9.83 -15.67 -9.26
N VAL A 254 10.76 -15.81 -8.31
CA VAL A 254 11.46 -14.67 -7.70
C VAL A 254 12.52 -14.14 -8.67
N TYR A 255 12.48 -12.83 -8.94
CA TYR A 255 13.48 -12.20 -9.80
C TYR A 255 14.77 -11.90 -9.04
N GLU A 256 15.88 -12.01 -9.73
CA GLU A 256 17.16 -11.53 -9.22
C GLU A 256 17.22 -10.00 -9.27
N ILE A 257 17.70 -9.41 -8.19
CA ILE A 257 17.87 -7.96 -8.08
C ILE A 257 19.07 -7.55 -8.92
N SER A 258 18.86 -6.69 -9.92
CA SER A 258 19.94 -6.21 -10.78
C SER A 258 20.95 -5.36 -10.01
N ASP A 259 22.22 -5.37 -10.44
CA ASP A 259 23.28 -4.56 -9.84
C ASP A 259 22.94 -3.05 -9.87
N ASN A 260 22.21 -2.60 -10.90
CA ASN A 260 21.75 -1.23 -11.03
C ASN A 260 20.72 -0.87 -9.93
N LEU A 261 19.73 -1.72 -9.67
CA LEU A 261 18.76 -1.51 -8.59
C LEU A 261 19.45 -1.54 -7.22
N ARG A 262 20.37 -2.48 -6.99
CA ARG A 262 21.16 -2.51 -5.74
C ARG A 262 21.94 -1.22 -5.52
N ALA A 263 22.57 -0.69 -6.58
CA ALA A 263 23.29 0.57 -6.50
C ALA A 263 22.36 1.75 -6.18
N GLN A 264 21.19 1.83 -6.81
CA GLN A 264 20.19 2.86 -6.54
C GLN A 264 19.69 2.78 -5.08
N TRP A 265 19.34 1.59 -4.61
CA TRP A 265 18.86 1.40 -3.23
C TRP A 265 19.95 1.68 -2.19
N GLY A 266 21.19 1.30 -2.47
CA GLY A 266 22.33 1.64 -1.61
C GLY A 266 22.65 3.14 -1.55
N ALA A 267 22.25 3.92 -2.57
CA ALA A 267 22.49 5.36 -2.66
C ALA A 267 21.26 6.22 -2.29
N CYS A 268 20.10 5.64 -2.01
CA CYS A 268 18.86 6.38 -1.79
C CYS A 268 18.78 7.12 -0.44
N GLY A 269 19.78 6.95 0.42
CA GLY A 269 19.85 7.65 1.72
C GLY A 269 19.04 6.97 2.83
N PHE A 270 18.63 5.71 2.63
CA PHE A 270 17.99 4.92 3.69
C PHE A 270 18.97 4.65 4.84
N ASP A 271 18.56 4.99 6.05
CA ASP A 271 19.33 4.75 7.28
C ASP A 271 18.79 3.50 7.98
N GLU A 272 19.45 2.36 7.70
CA GLU A 272 19.08 1.06 8.27
C GLU A 272 19.14 1.05 9.79
N GLU A 273 20.15 1.69 10.39
CA GLU A 273 20.32 1.73 11.85
C GLU A 273 19.15 2.48 12.50
N THR A 274 18.81 3.66 11.99
CA THR A 274 17.66 4.44 12.50
C THR A 274 16.36 3.66 12.29
N TYR A 275 16.15 3.05 11.11
CA TYR A 275 14.96 2.27 10.83
C TYR A 275 14.78 1.10 11.79
N LEU A 276 15.80 0.27 12.00
CA LEU A 276 15.73 -0.88 12.90
C LEU A 276 15.61 -0.46 14.37
N ASN A 277 16.33 0.59 14.78
CA ASN A 277 16.26 1.12 16.13
C ASN A 277 14.88 1.68 16.49
N SER A 278 14.12 2.22 15.50
CA SER A 278 12.77 2.74 15.72
C SER A 278 11.79 1.69 16.25
N VAL A 279 12.04 0.42 15.94
CA VAL A 279 11.25 -0.74 16.39
C VAL A 279 12.00 -1.61 17.42
N GLY A 280 13.15 -1.13 17.91
CA GLY A 280 13.91 -1.77 18.99
C GLY A 280 14.87 -2.90 18.54
N PHE A 281 15.17 -3.00 17.24
CA PHE A 281 16.16 -3.93 16.71
C PHE A 281 17.49 -3.24 16.44
N THR A 282 18.58 -4.00 16.53
CA THR A 282 19.95 -3.53 16.27
C THR A 282 20.54 -4.15 15.00
N GLN A 283 19.86 -5.13 14.42
CA GLN A 283 20.27 -5.82 13.19
C GLN A 283 19.06 -6.41 12.48
N SER A 284 19.16 -6.59 11.16
CA SER A 284 18.17 -7.32 10.37
C SER A 284 18.22 -8.82 10.68
N HIS A 285 17.05 -9.47 10.65
CA HIS A 285 16.88 -10.90 10.94
C HIS A 285 16.30 -11.68 9.72
N GLY A 286 16.29 -11.08 8.54
CA GLY A 286 15.80 -11.72 7.33
C GLY A 286 16.80 -12.69 6.67
N GLU A 287 16.55 -13.03 5.42
CA GLU A 287 17.39 -13.90 4.61
C GLU A 287 18.82 -13.34 4.47
N ALA A 288 19.82 -14.12 4.82
CA ALA A 288 21.21 -13.69 4.82
C ALA A 288 21.70 -13.29 3.42
N GLY A 289 22.52 -12.24 3.36
CA GLY A 289 23.11 -11.74 2.12
C GLY A 289 22.30 -10.65 1.41
N TYR A 290 21.18 -10.23 1.99
CA TYR A 290 20.36 -9.14 1.49
C TYR A 290 20.31 -7.97 2.49
N SER A 291 20.28 -6.75 1.96
CA SER A 291 20.06 -5.53 2.76
C SER A 291 18.60 -5.46 3.24
N THR A 292 18.33 -4.61 4.23
CA THR A 292 16.96 -4.41 4.75
C THR A 292 15.98 -3.99 3.65
N LEU A 293 16.38 -3.11 2.73
CA LEU A 293 15.54 -2.73 1.59
C LEU A 293 15.27 -3.88 0.63
N GLU A 294 16.30 -4.69 0.33
CA GLU A 294 16.12 -5.87 -0.51
C GLU A 294 15.15 -6.88 0.11
N LEU A 295 15.29 -7.12 1.42
CA LEU A 295 14.37 -7.98 2.17
C LEU A 295 12.94 -7.45 2.17
N GLN A 296 12.78 -6.15 2.30
CA GLN A 296 11.48 -5.51 2.38
C GLN A 296 10.79 -5.40 1.00
N TRP A 297 11.54 -5.24 -0.09
CA TRP A 297 10.98 -4.91 -1.38
C TRP A 297 11.01 -6.06 -2.40
N ALA A 298 12.05 -6.89 -2.38
CA ALA A 298 12.34 -7.83 -3.46
C ALA A 298 12.49 -9.28 -2.99
N ARG A 299 12.39 -9.56 -1.67
CA ARG A 299 12.46 -10.93 -1.17
C ARG A 299 11.10 -11.38 -0.64
N PRO A 300 10.71 -12.63 -0.94
CA PRO A 300 9.49 -13.20 -0.37
C PRO A 300 9.70 -13.54 1.10
N THR A 301 8.62 -13.53 1.88
CA THR A 301 8.67 -13.90 3.30
C THR A 301 7.61 -14.92 3.65
N LEU A 302 7.83 -15.67 4.73
CA LEU A 302 6.85 -16.51 5.40
C LEU A 302 6.87 -16.15 6.88
N GLU A 303 5.81 -15.47 7.35
CA GLU A 303 5.73 -14.93 8.71
C GLU A 303 4.65 -15.65 9.52
N ILE A 304 5.00 -16.03 10.74
CA ILE A 304 4.05 -16.63 11.69
C ILE A 304 3.29 -15.53 12.42
N ASN A 305 2.00 -15.40 12.13
CA ASN A 305 1.14 -14.36 12.71
C ASN A 305 0.42 -14.80 13.97
N GLY A 306 0.29 -16.11 14.19
CA GLY A 306 -0.34 -16.67 15.36
C GLY A 306 0.05 -18.13 15.59
N LEU A 307 0.36 -18.45 16.84
CA LEU A 307 0.66 -19.82 17.28
C LEU A 307 0.03 -20.03 18.66
N TRP A 308 -0.94 -20.93 18.77
CA TRP A 308 -1.65 -21.13 20.03
C TRP A 308 -2.17 -22.56 20.21
N GLY A 309 -2.53 -22.84 21.46
CA GLY A 309 -3.10 -24.11 21.91
C GLY A 309 -2.84 -24.33 23.41
N GLY A 310 -3.36 -25.39 23.95
CA GLY A 310 -3.19 -25.72 25.37
C GLY A 310 -3.89 -24.78 26.33
N TYR A 311 -3.42 -24.76 27.58
CA TYR A 311 -4.01 -23.93 28.63
C TYR A 311 -3.40 -22.52 28.60
N GLN A 312 -4.26 -21.52 28.50
CA GLN A 312 -3.88 -20.08 28.46
C GLN A 312 -4.41 -19.27 29.66
N GLY A 313 -5.09 -19.93 30.61
CA GLY A 313 -5.59 -19.28 31.83
C GLY A 313 -4.49 -19.04 32.86
N ALA A 314 -4.85 -18.33 33.93
CA ALA A 314 -3.95 -18.10 35.05
C ALA A 314 -3.59 -19.41 35.78
N GLY A 315 -2.36 -19.51 36.27
CA GLY A 315 -1.84 -20.70 36.91
C GLY A 315 -1.34 -21.76 35.95
N SER A 316 -1.21 -23.01 36.41
CA SER A 316 -0.72 -24.14 35.63
C SER A 316 -1.79 -25.23 35.48
N LYS A 317 -1.83 -25.86 34.32
CA LYS A 317 -2.64 -27.05 34.05
C LYS A 317 -1.75 -28.15 33.46
N THR A 318 -1.69 -29.31 34.10
CA THR A 318 -0.88 -30.46 33.67
C THR A 318 -1.55 -31.20 32.50
N VAL A 319 -1.59 -30.58 31.32
CA VAL A 319 -2.33 -31.04 30.16
C VAL A 319 -1.44 -31.19 28.91
N ILE A 320 -1.72 -32.22 28.12
CA ILE A 320 -1.34 -32.34 26.73
C ILE A 320 -2.60 -31.99 25.93
N PRO A 321 -2.65 -30.89 25.18
CA PRO A 321 -3.84 -30.49 24.46
C PRO A 321 -4.14 -31.44 23.30
N SER A 322 -5.39 -31.50 22.91
CA SER A 322 -5.82 -32.25 21.74
C SER A 322 -5.54 -31.53 20.41
N LYS A 323 -5.39 -30.21 20.44
CA LYS A 323 -5.19 -29.36 19.25
C LYS A 323 -4.16 -28.28 19.47
N ALA A 324 -3.54 -27.85 18.37
CA ALA A 324 -2.74 -26.64 18.26
C ALA A 324 -3.01 -25.97 16.92
N HIS A 325 -2.80 -24.66 16.83
CA HIS A 325 -3.17 -23.83 15.69
C HIS A 325 -2.02 -22.94 15.25
N CYS A 326 -1.94 -22.68 13.95
CA CYS A 326 -0.98 -21.73 13.36
C CYS A 326 -1.66 -20.91 12.29
N LYS A 327 -1.39 -19.60 12.32
CA LYS A 327 -1.66 -18.65 11.23
C LYS A 327 -0.35 -18.14 10.68
N PHE A 328 -0.26 -18.03 9.37
CA PHE A 328 0.90 -17.43 8.73
C PHE A 328 0.50 -16.61 7.50
N THR A 329 1.37 -15.69 7.12
CA THR A 329 1.28 -14.96 5.88
C THR A 329 2.60 -15.06 5.13
N CYS A 330 2.52 -15.04 3.78
CA CYS A 330 3.68 -14.86 2.94
C CYS A 330 3.55 -13.53 2.19
N ARG A 331 4.63 -12.80 2.06
CA ARG A 331 4.75 -11.75 1.08
C ARG A 331 5.38 -12.34 -0.17
N LEU A 332 4.77 -12.07 -1.32
CA LEU A 332 5.17 -12.63 -2.61
C LEU A 332 5.86 -11.57 -3.46
N VAL A 333 6.77 -11.98 -4.33
CA VAL A 333 7.49 -11.09 -5.24
C VAL A 333 7.61 -11.71 -6.63
N GLY A 334 7.86 -10.90 -7.65
CA GLY A 334 8.04 -11.37 -9.01
C GLY A 334 6.79 -12.09 -9.55
N ASP A 335 7.01 -13.22 -10.19
CA ASP A 335 5.95 -14.05 -10.80
C ASP A 335 5.48 -15.21 -9.90
N GLN A 336 5.63 -15.07 -8.58
CA GLN A 336 5.13 -16.10 -7.66
C GLN A 336 3.62 -16.21 -7.74
N ASP A 337 3.12 -17.41 -8.04
CA ASP A 337 1.69 -17.73 -8.05
C ASP A 337 1.24 -18.08 -6.62
N PRO A 338 0.29 -17.35 -6.03
CA PRO A 338 -0.14 -17.56 -4.65
C PRO A 338 -0.79 -18.92 -4.41
N ASP A 339 -1.55 -19.45 -5.38
CA ASP A 339 -2.23 -20.74 -5.21
C ASP A 339 -1.24 -21.90 -5.35
N ALA A 340 -0.37 -21.85 -6.34
CA ALA A 340 0.69 -22.84 -6.48
C ALA A 340 1.63 -22.86 -5.26
N LEU A 341 1.94 -21.68 -4.70
CA LEU A 341 2.77 -21.58 -3.52
C LEU A 341 2.06 -22.10 -2.26
N ARG A 342 0.76 -21.84 -2.11
CA ARG A 342 -0.06 -22.41 -1.04
C ARG A 342 0.01 -23.94 -1.06
N ASP A 343 -0.17 -24.53 -2.21
CA ASP A 343 -0.13 -25.98 -2.36
C ASP A 343 1.24 -26.56 -1.97
N ARG A 344 2.33 -25.89 -2.34
CA ARG A 344 3.69 -26.29 -1.95
C ARG A 344 3.93 -26.19 -0.45
N ILE A 345 3.48 -25.11 0.18
CA ILE A 345 3.60 -24.94 1.64
C ILE A 345 2.79 -26.02 2.36
N ARG A 346 1.56 -26.27 1.94
CA ARG A 346 0.70 -27.31 2.51
C ARG A 346 1.35 -28.69 2.39
N ALA A 347 1.81 -29.04 1.20
CA ALA A 347 2.48 -30.32 0.95
C ALA A 347 3.75 -30.47 1.81
N HIS A 348 4.55 -29.41 1.94
CA HIS A 348 5.75 -29.42 2.77
C HIS A 348 5.41 -29.61 4.25
N VAL A 349 4.48 -28.84 4.80
CA VAL A 349 4.02 -28.97 6.18
C VAL A 349 3.46 -30.39 6.45
N GLU A 350 2.68 -30.93 5.52
CA GLU A 350 2.13 -32.30 5.63
C GLU A 350 3.24 -33.35 5.61
N SER A 351 4.30 -33.14 4.83
CA SER A 351 5.44 -34.05 4.80
C SER A 351 6.24 -34.11 6.10
N LEU A 352 6.11 -33.06 6.91
CA LEU A 352 6.76 -32.96 8.23
C LEU A 352 5.94 -33.60 9.35
N LEU A 353 4.67 -33.97 9.12
CA LEU A 353 3.81 -34.51 10.16
C LEU A 353 4.31 -35.89 10.65
N ARG A 354 4.29 -36.08 11.97
CA ARG A 354 4.52 -37.37 12.57
C ARG A 354 3.24 -38.24 12.50
N PRO A 355 3.37 -39.57 12.53
CA PRO A 355 2.23 -40.46 12.65
C PRO A 355 1.32 -40.06 13.81
N ASP A 356 0.00 -40.31 13.66
CA ASP A 356 -1.05 -40.00 14.61
C ASP A 356 -1.37 -38.49 14.76
N CYS A 357 -0.70 -37.60 14.03
CA CYS A 357 -1.08 -36.20 13.93
C CYS A 357 -1.89 -35.96 12.64
N LYS A 358 -2.99 -35.22 12.74
CA LYS A 358 -3.83 -34.84 11.61
C LYS A 358 -3.81 -33.33 11.46
N ILE A 359 -3.77 -32.85 10.21
CA ILE A 359 -3.88 -31.44 9.86
C ILE A 359 -5.25 -31.16 9.24
N LYS A 360 -5.78 -29.98 9.52
CA LYS A 360 -6.92 -29.38 8.83
C LYS A 360 -6.52 -27.98 8.44
N TRP A 361 -6.59 -27.70 7.14
CA TRP A 361 -6.38 -26.37 6.56
C TRP A 361 -7.68 -25.56 6.54
N ASP A 362 -7.58 -24.24 6.63
CA ASP A 362 -8.66 -23.34 6.27
C ASP A 362 -8.73 -23.24 4.73
N THR A 363 -9.95 -23.16 4.18
CA THR A 363 -10.17 -23.20 2.73
C THR A 363 -10.62 -21.87 2.13
N ASP A 364 -10.94 -20.86 2.96
CA ASP A 364 -11.60 -19.63 2.51
C ASP A 364 -10.62 -18.44 2.44
N LEU A 365 -9.30 -18.69 2.35
CA LEU A 365 -8.28 -17.65 2.33
C LEU A 365 -7.80 -17.39 0.92
N GLU A 366 -7.98 -16.16 0.46
CA GLU A 366 -7.52 -15.67 -0.84
C GLU A 366 -6.05 -15.24 -0.80
N GLY A 367 -5.40 -15.23 -1.96
CA GLY A 367 -4.06 -14.68 -2.17
C GLY A 367 -4.05 -13.71 -3.35
N SER A 368 -3.11 -12.79 -3.36
CA SER A 368 -2.88 -11.86 -4.47
C SER A 368 -1.45 -11.95 -4.98
N PRO A 369 -1.22 -11.98 -6.29
CA PRO A 369 0.12 -11.95 -6.85
C PRO A 369 0.79 -10.60 -6.62
N ALA A 370 2.12 -10.56 -6.77
CA ALA A 370 2.88 -9.32 -6.73
C ALA A 370 2.71 -8.56 -8.07
N PRO A 371 2.22 -7.32 -8.07
CA PRO A 371 2.23 -6.53 -9.29
C PRO A 371 3.66 -6.02 -9.56
N VAL A 372 4.18 -6.36 -10.72
CA VAL A 372 5.47 -5.87 -11.24
C VAL A 372 5.20 -5.02 -12.47
N MET A 373 5.66 -3.77 -12.43
CA MET A 373 5.46 -2.80 -13.50
C MET A 373 6.59 -2.90 -14.54
N ASN A 374 6.25 -2.68 -15.80
CA ASN A 374 7.25 -2.62 -16.86
C ASN A 374 7.98 -1.27 -16.83
N THR A 375 9.08 -1.19 -16.08
CA THR A 375 9.89 0.03 -15.94
C THR A 375 10.71 0.40 -17.17
N GLU A 376 10.74 -0.45 -18.21
CA GLU A 376 11.38 -0.14 -19.49
C GLU A 376 10.53 0.80 -20.38
N ARG A 377 9.29 1.02 -19.99
CA ARG A 377 8.43 2.00 -20.68
C ARG A 377 9.00 3.41 -20.55
N PRO A 378 8.99 4.21 -21.66
CA PRO A 378 9.56 5.56 -21.64
C PRO A 378 8.90 6.48 -20.61
N GLU A 379 7.63 6.25 -20.27
CA GLU A 379 6.88 7.04 -19.30
C GLU A 379 7.52 7.00 -17.89
N PHE A 380 8.15 5.88 -17.50
CA PHE A 380 8.87 5.79 -16.22
C PHE A 380 10.09 6.69 -16.18
N GLU A 381 10.88 6.76 -17.26
CA GLU A 381 12.05 7.65 -17.32
C GLU A 381 11.63 9.13 -17.42
N GLN A 382 10.57 9.44 -18.15
CA GLN A 382 9.98 10.78 -18.21
C GLN A 382 9.52 11.26 -16.82
N ALA A 383 8.81 10.41 -16.08
CA ALA A 383 8.37 10.71 -14.71
C ALA A 383 9.57 10.85 -13.75
N ARG A 384 10.57 9.96 -13.85
CA ARG A 384 11.81 10.01 -13.05
C ARG A 384 12.55 11.32 -13.25
N LYS A 385 12.69 11.77 -14.51
CA LYS A 385 13.29 13.05 -14.86
C LYS A 385 12.51 14.22 -14.24
N ALA A 386 11.20 14.25 -14.42
CA ALA A 386 10.32 15.29 -13.88
C ALA A 386 10.42 15.44 -12.35
N LEU A 387 10.44 14.31 -11.66
CA LEU A 387 10.62 14.25 -10.20
C LEU A 387 12.00 14.74 -9.80
N SER A 388 13.06 14.29 -10.49
CA SER A 388 14.43 14.70 -10.20
C SER A 388 14.63 16.22 -10.37
N ASP A 389 14.05 16.79 -11.42
CA ASP A 389 14.10 18.23 -11.69
C ASP A 389 13.40 19.06 -10.60
N GLU A 390 12.25 18.57 -10.08
CA GLU A 390 11.52 19.30 -9.02
C GLU A 390 12.21 19.20 -7.66
N TRP A 391 12.70 18.01 -7.30
CA TRP A 391 13.26 17.76 -5.98
C TRP A 391 14.77 18.07 -5.92
N SER A 392 15.42 18.38 -7.04
CA SER A 392 16.88 18.59 -7.15
C SER A 392 17.67 17.40 -6.59
N ARG A 393 17.10 16.23 -6.69
CA ARG A 393 17.65 14.92 -6.31
C ARG A 393 17.20 13.88 -7.30
N GLU A 394 18.04 12.90 -7.57
CA GLU A 394 17.70 11.82 -8.48
C GLU A 394 16.54 10.99 -7.91
N ALA A 395 15.47 10.86 -8.69
CA ALA A 395 14.36 10.01 -8.34
C ALA A 395 14.74 8.53 -8.51
N VAL A 396 14.37 7.68 -7.54
CA VAL A 396 14.74 6.27 -7.49
C VAL A 396 13.54 5.38 -7.79
N LEU A 397 13.81 4.26 -8.48
CA LEU A 397 12.85 3.17 -8.59
C LEU A 397 12.90 2.34 -7.31
N VAL A 398 11.78 2.18 -6.63
CA VAL A 398 11.71 1.48 -5.36
C VAL A 398 10.73 0.32 -5.41
N GLY A 399 10.88 -0.62 -4.48
CA GLY A 399 9.84 -1.56 -4.13
C GLY A 399 9.03 -1.06 -2.94
N MET A 400 7.88 -1.64 -2.72
CA MET A 400 7.09 -1.43 -1.51
C MET A 400 6.85 -2.74 -0.77
N GLY A 401 7.02 -2.69 0.54
CA GLY A 401 6.79 -3.85 1.41
C GLY A 401 5.32 -4.23 1.54
N GLY A 402 4.43 -3.27 1.35
CA GLY A 402 2.98 -3.45 1.35
C GLY A 402 2.42 -3.91 0.02
N SER A 403 1.12 -4.19 0.03
CA SER A 403 0.33 -4.48 -1.17
C SER A 403 -0.61 -3.30 -1.40
N ILE A 404 -0.63 -2.76 -2.60
CA ILE A 404 -1.66 -1.84 -3.08
C ILE A 404 -2.43 -2.62 -4.15
N PRO A 405 -3.54 -3.27 -3.79
CA PRO A 405 -4.20 -4.24 -4.67
C PRO A 405 -4.63 -3.65 -6.01
N ILE A 406 -5.00 -2.36 -6.04
CA ILE A 406 -5.43 -1.66 -7.25
C ILE A 406 -4.39 -1.71 -8.38
N ALA A 407 -3.10 -1.63 -8.06
CA ALA A 407 -2.04 -1.69 -9.06
C ALA A 407 -2.02 -3.04 -9.80
N GLY A 408 -2.27 -4.14 -9.09
CA GLY A 408 -2.46 -5.47 -9.68
C GLY A 408 -3.74 -5.57 -10.51
N PHE A 409 -4.81 -4.93 -10.05
CA PHE A 409 -6.09 -4.93 -10.77
C PHE A 409 -6.05 -4.12 -12.06
N PHE A 410 -5.33 -3.01 -12.11
CA PHE A 410 -5.09 -2.30 -13.37
C PHE A 410 -4.42 -3.21 -14.40
N LYS A 411 -3.46 -4.03 -13.98
CA LYS A 411 -2.80 -5.00 -14.86
C LYS A 411 -3.73 -6.13 -15.28
N SER A 412 -4.39 -6.78 -14.33
CA SER A 412 -5.19 -7.99 -14.58
C SER A 412 -6.54 -7.69 -15.25
N VAL A 413 -7.22 -6.61 -14.89
CA VAL A 413 -8.58 -6.27 -15.38
C VAL A 413 -8.51 -5.37 -16.61
N LEU A 414 -7.64 -4.35 -16.60
CA LEU A 414 -7.59 -3.35 -17.67
C LEU A 414 -6.39 -3.53 -18.63
N GLY A 415 -5.44 -4.40 -18.29
CA GLY A 415 -4.23 -4.63 -19.09
C GLY A 415 -3.30 -3.42 -19.13
N MET A 416 -3.30 -2.59 -18.08
CA MET A 416 -2.50 -1.37 -17.97
C MET A 416 -1.38 -1.53 -16.95
N ASP A 417 -0.23 -0.92 -17.23
CA ASP A 417 0.78 -0.67 -16.21
C ASP A 417 0.39 0.55 -15.36
N ALA A 418 0.91 0.60 -14.13
CA ALA A 418 0.70 1.72 -13.23
C ALA A 418 2.03 2.31 -12.77
N MET A 419 2.10 3.62 -12.59
CA MET A 419 3.18 4.29 -11.84
C MET A 419 2.63 4.74 -10.50
N LEU A 420 3.29 4.31 -9.43
CA LEU A 420 2.94 4.70 -8.08
C LEU A 420 3.92 5.78 -7.63
N ILE A 421 3.41 6.99 -7.48
CA ILE A 421 4.20 8.18 -7.14
C ILE A 421 3.48 8.90 -6.02
N GLY A 422 4.11 8.94 -4.86
CA GLY A 422 3.57 9.62 -3.68
C GLY A 422 4.61 10.49 -3.00
N PHE A 423 4.13 11.33 -2.10
CA PHE A 423 4.93 12.35 -1.44
C PHE A 423 4.79 12.31 0.09
N ALA A 424 4.21 11.23 0.62
CA ALA A 424 4.16 10.99 2.05
C ALA A 424 5.56 10.69 2.62
N ASN A 425 5.71 10.87 3.92
CA ASN A 425 6.93 10.54 4.65
C ASN A 425 6.63 9.48 5.72
N ASP A 426 7.65 8.74 6.16
CA ASP A 426 7.51 7.70 7.19
C ASP A 426 7.00 8.25 8.54
N ASP A 427 7.23 9.54 8.82
CA ASP A 427 6.81 10.21 10.05
C ASP A 427 5.42 10.88 9.95
N ASP A 428 4.68 10.66 8.86
CA ASP A 428 3.35 11.23 8.66
C ASP A 428 2.28 10.65 9.60
N ALA A 429 2.61 9.60 10.35
CA ALA A 429 1.71 8.94 11.28
C ALA A 429 0.40 8.44 10.63
N ILE A 430 0.52 7.94 9.39
CA ILE A 430 -0.60 7.33 8.64
C ILE A 430 -1.25 6.24 9.50
N HIS A 431 -2.59 6.18 9.50
CA HIS A 431 -3.45 5.32 10.33
C HIS A 431 -3.33 5.57 11.86
N SER A 432 -2.56 6.57 12.29
CA SER A 432 -2.35 6.90 13.71
C SER A 432 -2.99 8.24 14.08
N PRO A 433 -3.20 8.52 15.38
CA PRO A 433 -3.51 9.87 15.85
C PRO A 433 -2.44 10.89 15.44
N ASN A 434 -2.86 12.12 15.24
CA ASN A 434 -1.99 13.24 14.83
C ASN A 434 -1.34 13.08 13.46
N GLU A 435 -2.00 12.39 12.53
CA GLU A 435 -1.58 12.31 11.13
C GLU A 435 -1.24 13.71 10.60
N LYS A 436 -0.15 13.78 9.86
CA LYS A 436 0.34 15.02 9.24
C LYS A 436 0.70 14.82 7.78
N TYR A 437 0.78 15.93 7.06
CA TYR A 437 1.38 16.00 5.74
C TYR A 437 2.21 17.27 5.62
N ASP A 438 3.45 17.18 5.14
CA ASP A 438 4.32 18.33 5.02
C ASP A 438 3.79 19.30 3.96
N VAL A 439 3.71 20.58 4.30
CA VAL A 439 3.31 21.64 3.33
C VAL A 439 4.27 21.67 2.15
N GLU A 440 5.57 21.40 2.37
CA GLU A 440 6.55 21.27 1.28
C GLU A 440 6.27 20.07 0.38
N SER A 441 5.92 18.90 0.96
CA SER A 441 5.54 17.70 0.19
C SER A 441 4.30 17.93 -0.65
N PHE A 442 3.28 18.59 -0.10
CA PHE A 442 2.09 18.98 -0.84
C PHE A 442 2.42 19.94 -1.99
N HIS A 443 3.17 21.01 -1.72
CA HIS A 443 3.56 22.00 -2.73
C HIS A 443 4.40 21.39 -3.85
N LYS A 444 5.46 20.67 -3.48
CA LYS A 444 6.33 19.99 -4.47
C LYS A 444 5.61 18.85 -5.18
N GLY A 445 4.66 18.18 -4.51
CA GLY A 445 3.80 17.18 -5.13
C GLY A 445 2.96 17.76 -6.27
N ILE A 446 2.32 18.91 -6.05
CA ILE A 446 1.59 19.62 -7.12
C ILE A 446 2.51 19.97 -8.29
N ARG A 447 3.70 20.50 -8.02
CA ARG A 447 4.68 20.87 -9.02
C ARG A 447 5.25 19.65 -9.76
N SER A 448 5.47 18.55 -9.03
CA SER A 448 5.93 17.27 -9.62
C SER A 448 4.91 16.74 -10.63
N TRP A 449 3.64 16.72 -10.29
CA TRP A 449 2.60 16.31 -11.22
C TRP A 449 2.49 17.23 -12.43
N ALA A 450 2.65 18.53 -12.24
CA ALA A 450 2.66 19.46 -13.36
C ALA A 450 3.83 19.20 -14.33
N ARG A 451 5.01 18.87 -13.82
CA ARG A 451 6.19 18.47 -14.62
C ARG A 451 6.00 17.12 -15.31
N ILE A 452 5.46 16.12 -14.59
CA ILE A 452 5.18 14.78 -15.15
C ILE A 452 4.22 14.92 -16.33
N LEU A 453 3.13 15.67 -16.17
CA LEU A 453 2.19 15.89 -17.26
C LEU A 453 2.83 16.59 -18.47
N ALA A 454 3.78 17.51 -18.26
CA ALA A 454 4.53 18.14 -19.32
C ALA A 454 5.44 17.15 -20.06
N GLU A 455 6.23 16.36 -19.34
CA GLU A 455 7.16 15.38 -19.91
C GLU A 455 6.40 14.25 -20.66
N LEU A 456 5.29 13.76 -20.10
CA LEU A 456 4.48 12.71 -20.76
C LEU A 456 3.79 13.21 -22.04
N SER A 457 3.60 14.52 -22.20
CA SER A 457 2.98 15.11 -23.40
C SER A 457 3.98 15.52 -24.46
N ALA A 458 5.28 15.43 -24.20
CA ALA A 458 6.34 15.82 -25.11
C ALA A 458 6.66 14.70 -26.08
#